data_d8e329461d1dd9cecddc1777daa52267
#
_entry.id   d8e329461d1dd9cecddc1777daa52267
#
_cell.length_a   1.000
_cell.length_b   1.000
_cell.length_c   1.000
_cell.angle_alpha   90.00
_cell.angle_beta   90.00
_cell.angle_gamma   90.00
#
_symmetry.space_group_name_H-M   'P 1'
#
loop_
_entity.id
_entity.type
_entity.pdbx_description
1 polymer ?
#
loop_
_entity_poly.entity_id
_entity_poly.type
_entity_poly.pdbx_seq_one_letter_code
_entity_poly.pdbx_strand_id
1 'polypeptide(L)'
;MKEKISVTIDSNVLKEIEPLIDGIKIRNKSQAVEFLLRKTLSENRTAVILAGGPEDKLKINGVLKPLIKTKNKTVIEHMIDNFKKYKFSNIYIVGRKNILSEIFKTIGDGSSYNVNFNYVEEKDEKLVTLQDSARTLKLLRGRIKSPFICSYCDIMFDYNLDVIWNSHNSNKNLVTSLLKTAQTPRRWGVVTVNGNKITKFIEKPKKVNSNLVYTGIFISEPDILEMPGNSLEYEIFPKLAEEEKLAGYICSGNSKHIHEKN
;
A
#
# COMPACT_ATOMS: atom_id res chain seq x y z
N MET A 1 -20.23 5.13 -12.90
CA MET A 1 -20.68 5.67 -14.21
C MET A 1 -19.92 4.90 -15.29
N LYS A 2 -20.52 4.54 -16.43
CA LYS A 2 -19.80 3.93 -17.57
C LYS A 2 -19.60 5.01 -18.63
N GLU A 3 -18.37 5.14 -19.11
CA GLU A 3 -18.03 6.02 -20.22
C GLU A 3 -17.96 5.22 -21.51
N LYS A 4 -18.42 5.81 -22.62
CA LYS A 4 -18.33 5.20 -23.94
C LYS A 4 -17.05 5.66 -24.60
N ILE A 5 -16.17 4.70 -24.93
CA ILE A 5 -14.97 4.94 -25.72
C ILE A 5 -15.07 4.16 -27.05
N SER A 6 -14.41 4.65 -28.10
CA SER A 6 -14.28 3.95 -29.37
C SER A 6 -12.83 3.50 -29.52
N VAL A 7 -12.64 2.21 -29.81
CA VAL A 7 -11.31 1.59 -29.95
C VAL A 7 -11.30 0.75 -31.22
N THR A 8 -10.25 0.86 -32.02
CA THR A 8 -10.01 -0.03 -33.17
C THR A 8 -9.17 -1.21 -32.69
N ILE A 9 -9.65 -2.43 -32.88
CA ILE A 9 -8.99 -3.67 -32.46
C ILE A 9 -8.76 -4.53 -33.72
N ASP A 10 -7.58 -5.16 -33.79
CA ASP A 10 -7.24 -6.11 -34.84
C ASP A 10 -8.27 -7.26 -34.91
N SER A 11 -8.62 -7.68 -36.13
CA SER A 11 -9.64 -8.71 -36.38
C SER A 11 -9.26 -10.09 -35.80
N ASN A 12 -7.96 -10.41 -35.75
CA ASN A 12 -7.50 -11.67 -35.15
C ASN A 12 -7.65 -11.67 -33.63
N VAL A 13 -7.32 -10.54 -32.98
CA VAL A 13 -7.55 -10.34 -31.53
C VAL A 13 -9.05 -10.43 -31.21
N LEU A 14 -9.93 -9.87 -32.06
CA LEU A 14 -11.37 -9.99 -31.87
C LEU A 14 -11.87 -11.43 -31.95
N LYS A 15 -11.30 -12.28 -32.84
CA LYS A 15 -11.63 -13.71 -32.90
C LYS A 15 -11.21 -14.47 -31.65
N GLU A 16 -10.09 -14.10 -31.03
CA GLU A 16 -9.63 -14.70 -29.74
C GLU A 16 -10.54 -14.32 -28.54
N ILE A 17 -11.27 -13.21 -28.65
CA ILE A 17 -12.21 -12.75 -27.62
C ILE A 17 -13.57 -13.44 -27.73
N GLU A 18 -13.99 -13.88 -28.94
CA GLU A 18 -15.30 -14.48 -29.18
C GLU A 18 -15.64 -15.68 -28.27
N PRO A 19 -14.70 -16.62 -27.96
CA PRO A 19 -14.97 -17.75 -27.06
C PRO A 19 -15.31 -17.34 -25.61
N LEU A 20 -15.02 -16.09 -25.21
CA LEU A 20 -15.37 -15.58 -23.88
C LEU A 20 -16.84 -15.15 -23.79
N ILE A 21 -17.55 -15.05 -24.92
CA ILE A 21 -18.95 -14.65 -24.97
C ILE A 21 -19.81 -15.88 -24.73
N ASP A 22 -20.27 -16.06 -23.49
CA ASP A 22 -21.09 -17.20 -23.05
C ASP A 22 -22.60 -16.95 -23.14
N GLY A 23 -23.02 -15.75 -23.50
CA GLY A 23 -24.41 -15.34 -23.57
C GLY A 23 -25.11 -15.13 -22.22
N ILE A 24 -24.46 -15.49 -21.11
CA ILE A 24 -25.00 -15.41 -19.75
C ILE A 24 -24.28 -14.31 -18.95
N LYS A 25 -23.00 -14.47 -18.70
CA LYS A 25 -22.15 -13.50 -17.97
C LYS A 25 -21.62 -12.43 -18.92
N ILE A 26 -21.11 -12.86 -20.06
CA ILE A 26 -20.49 -12.03 -21.09
C ILE A 26 -21.35 -12.15 -22.34
N ARG A 27 -22.16 -11.14 -22.61
CA ARG A 27 -23.20 -11.18 -23.67
C ARG A 27 -22.76 -10.61 -25.01
N ASN A 28 -21.67 -9.84 -25.04
CA ASN A 28 -21.19 -9.19 -26.25
C ASN A 28 -19.69 -8.85 -26.19
N LYS A 29 -19.11 -8.46 -27.33
CA LYS A 29 -17.70 -8.12 -27.48
C LYS A 29 -17.24 -7.01 -26.51
N SER A 30 -18.05 -5.97 -26.31
CA SER A 30 -17.71 -4.88 -25.38
C SER A 30 -17.56 -5.38 -23.92
N GLN A 31 -18.44 -6.29 -23.49
CA GLN A 31 -18.34 -6.90 -22.17
C GLN A 31 -17.12 -7.84 -22.08
N ALA A 32 -16.79 -8.57 -23.14
CA ALA A 32 -15.60 -9.40 -23.19
C ALA A 32 -14.31 -8.58 -23.08
N VAL A 33 -14.25 -7.46 -23.82
CA VAL A 33 -13.12 -6.50 -23.72
C VAL A 33 -13.05 -5.90 -22.31
N GLU A 34 -14.17 -5.43 -21.75
CA GLU A 34 -14.22 -4.91 -20.38
C GLU A 34 -13.74 -5.96 -19.37
N PHE A 35 -14.16 -7.22 -19.51
CA PHE A 35 -13.73 -8.32 -18.66
C PHE A 35 -12.21 -8.55 -18.73
N LEU A 36 -11.65 -8.61 -19.94
CA LEU A 36 -10.19 -8.78 -20.13
C LEU A 36 -9.40 -7.61 -19.56
N LEU A 37 -9.85 -6.37 -19.84
CA LEU A 37 -9.21 -5.17 -19.29
C LEU A 37 -9.24 -5.17 -17.76
N ARG A 38 -10.40 -5.49 -17.15
CA ARG A 38 -10.50 -5.61 -15.70
C ARG A 38 -9.59 -6.70 -15.15
N LYS A 39 -9.52 -7.86 -15.80
CA LYS A 39 -8.63 -8.96 -15.42
C LYS A 39 -7.17 -8.50 -15.47
N THR A 40 -6.73 -7.94 -16.58
CA THR A 40 -5.35 -7.45 -16.74
C THR A 40 -5.00 -6.32 -15.76
N LEU A 41 -5.89 -5.35 -15.57
CA LEU A 41 -5.69 -4.27 -14.61
C LEU A 41 -5.68 -4.78 -13.17
N SER A 42 -6.50 -5.79 -12.84
CA SER A 42 -6.49 -6.40 -11.51
C SER A 42 -5.24 -7.26 -11.25
N GLU A 43 -4.58 -7.72 -12.31
CA GLU A 43 -3.34 -8.50 -12.23
C GLU A 43 -2.09 -7.60 -12.09
N ASN A 44 -2.21 -6.27 -12.29
CA ASN A 44 -1.11 -5.30 -12.24
C ASN A 44 -1.33 -4.23 -11.15
N ARG A 45 -1.81 -4.65 -9.98
CA ARG A 45 -1.93 -3.73 -8.84
C ARG A 45 -0.56 -3.24 -8.37
N THR A 46 -0.52 -1.99 -7.92
CA THR A 46 0.70 -1.36 -7.43
C THR A 46 0.77 -1.42 -5.91
N ALA A 47 1.91 -1.84 -5.38
CA ALA A 47 2.26 -1.74 -3.97
C ALA A 47 3.46 -0.82 -3.78
N VAL A 48 3.52 -0.17 -2.62
CA VAL A 48 4.63 0.68 -2.19
C VAL A 48 5.13 0.19 -0.84
N ILE A 49 6.44 0.00 -0.73
CA ILE A 49 7.13 -0.30 0.52
C ILE A 49 7.99 0.91 0.88
N LEU A 50 7.64 1.59 1.98
CA LEU A 50 8.41 2.71 2.49
C LEU A 50 9.54 2.20 3.39
N ALA A 51 10.77 2.36 2.93
CA ALA A 51 12.00 2.03 3.64
C ALA A 51 12.86 3.28 3.87
N GLY A 52 12.23 4.45 3.92
CA GLY A 52 12.86 5.75 4.22
C GLY A 52 13.07 5.96 5.71
N GLY A 53 13.74 7.06 6.03
CA GLY A 53 14.04 7.45 7.40
C GLY A 53 15.48 7.20 7.82
N PRO A 54 15.84 7.55 9.10
CA PRO A 54 17.19 7.34 9.64
C PRO A 54 17.53 5.86 9.74
N GLU A 55 18.73 5.48 9.29
CA GLU A 55 19.17 4.08 9.24
C GLU A 55 19.20 3.42 10.61
N ASP A 56 19.62 4.16 11.65
CA ASP A 56 19.65 3.69 13.05
C ASP A 56 18.26 3.27 13.55
N LYS A 57 17.20 3.95 13.09
CA LYS A 57 15.81 3.61 13.43
C LYS A 57 15.25 2.42 12.63
N LEU A 58 15.89 2.12 11.50
CA LEU A 58 15.52 0.98 10.66
C LEU A 58 16.31 -0.29 10.97
N LYS A 59 17.22 -0.25 11.97
CA LYS A 59 18.01 -1.40 12.42
C LYS A 59 17.60 -1.88 13.80
N ILE A 60 17.78 -3.18 14.02
CA ILE A 60 17.74 -3.84 15.32
C ILE A 60 18.99 -4.73 15.39
N ASN A 61 19.84 -4.51 16.38
CA ASN A 61 21.10 -5.25 16.55
C ASN A 61 21.97 -5.25 15.27
N GLY A 62 22.04 -4.12 14.59
CA GLY A 62 22.80 -3.96 13.35
C GLY A 62 22.16 -4.50 12.07
N VAL A 63 21.03 -5.22 12.17
CA VAL A 63 20.30 -5.78 11.02
C VAL A 63 19.13 -4.88 10.63
N LEU A 64 18.97 -4.59 9.35
CA LEU A 64 17.83 -3.85 8.84
C LEU A 64 16.52 -4.61 9.12
N LYS A 65 15.52 -3.93 9.69
CA LYS A 65 14.22 -4.52 10.05
C LYS A 65 13.55 -5.31 8.91
N PRO A 66 13.52 -4.81 7.65
CA PRO A 66 12.98 -5.58 6.54
C PRO A 66 13.74 -6.87 6.24
N LEU A 67 15.01 -6.99 6.67
CA LEU A 67 15.87 -8.15 6.45
C LEU A 67 15.96 -9.10 7.66
N ILE A 68 15.29 -8.77 8.76
CA ILE A 68 15.21 -9.66 9.92
C ILE A 68 14.44 -10.92 9.52
N LYS A 69 15.06 -12.08 9.76
CA LYS A 69 14.44 -13.37 9.50
C LYS A 69 13.41 -13.72 10.57
N THR A 70 12.24 -14.10 10.13
CA THR A 70 11.16 -14.65 10.94
C THR A 70 10.76 -15.99 10.33
N LYS A 71 10.95 -17.08 11.05
CA LYS A 71 10.91 -18.43 10.49
C LYS A 71 12.00 -18.57 9.40
N ASN A 72 11.63 -18.92 8.17
CA ASN A 72 12.57 -19.17 7.08
C ASN A 72 12.69 -18.01 6.07
N LYS A 73 11.98 -16.88 6.28
CA LYS A 73 11.94 -15.73 5.37
C LYS A 73 12.21 -14.43 6.11
N THR A 74 12.71 -13.45 5.39
CA THR A 74 12.83 -12.08 5.88
C THR A 74 11.46 -11.40 5.93
N VAL A 75 11.35 -10.32 6.71
CA VAL A 75 10.12 -9.51 6.81
C VAL A 75 9.66 -9.05 5.42
N ILE A 76 10.58 -8.56 4.59
CA ILE A 76 10.23 -8.08 3.25
C ILE A 76 9.76 -9.21 2.33
N GLU A 77 10.30 -10.42 2.43
CA GLU A 77 9.83 -11.58 1.68
C GLU A 77 8.41 -11.97 2.10
N HIS A 78 8.06 -11.91 3.39
CA HIS A 78 6.68 -12.11 3.85
C HIS A 78 5.72 -11.07 3.25
N MET A 79 6.15 -9.81 3.18
CA MET A 79 5.35 -8.74 2.55
C MET A 79 5.13 -9.01 1.06
N ILE A 80 6.19 -9.38 0.33
CA ILE A 80 6.14 -9.69 -1.10
C ILE A 80 5.20 -10.88 -1.36
N ASP A 81 5.31 -11.95 -0.58
CA ASP A 81 4.41 -13.11 -0.71
C ASP A 81 2.95 -12.71 -0.55
N ASN A 82 2.65 -11.85 0.43
CA ASN A 82 1.30 -11.38 0.65
C ASN A 82 0.82 -10.46 -0.48
N PHE A 83 1.64 -9.53 -0.93
CA PHE A 83 1.31 -8.69 -2.09
C PHE A 83 1.06 -9.53 -3.35
N LYS A 84 1.95 -10.47 -3.65
CA LYS A 84 1.82 -11.39 -4.79
C LYS A 84 0.54 -12.22 -4.73
N LYS A 85 0.19 -12.77 -3.56
CA LYS A 85 -1.05 -13.53 -3.33
C LYS A 85 -2.29 -12.78 -3.81
N TYR A 86 -2.29 -11.44 -3.68
CA TYR A 86 -3.38 -10.55 -4.07
C TYR A 86 -3.08 -9.74 -5.34
N LYS A 87 -2.18 -10.24 -6.22
CA LYS A 87 -1.90 -9.70 -7.55
C LYS A 87 -1.31 -8.30 -7.58
N PHE A 88 -0.61 -7.89 -6.52
CA PHE A 88 0.25 -6.73 -6.54
C PHE A 88 1.59 -7.13 -7.18
N SER A 89 1.70 -6.92 -8.49
CA SER A 89 2.86 -7.35 -9.28
C SER A 89 3.83 -6.19 -9.59
N ASN A 90 3.42 -4.96 -9.40
CA ASN A 90 4.26 -3.77 -9.55
C ASN A 90 4.56 -3.18 -8.17
N ILE A 91 5.78 -3.40 -7.66
CA ILE A 91 6.14 -3.04 -6.28
C ILE A 91 7.23 -1.97 -6.31
N TYR A 92 6.95 -0.79 -5.77
CA TYR A 92 7.93 0.27 -5.53
C TYR A 92 8.52 0.12 -4.14
N ILE A 93 9.85 0.15 -4.05
CA ILE A 93 10.59 0.16 -2.77
C ILE A 93 11.33 1.49 -2.71
N VAL A 94 10.96 2.32 -1.73
CA VAL A 94 11.43 3.69 -1.64
C VAL A 94 12.26 3.86 -0.38
N GLY A 95 13.49 4.36 -0.50
CA GLY A 95 14.37 4.55 0.64
C GLY A 95 15.75 5.07 0.27
N ARG A 96 16.65 5.11 1.23
CA ARG A 96 18.04 5.53 1.01
C ARG A 96 18.83 4.47 0.26
N LYS A 97 19.84 4.91 -0.50
CA LYS A 97 20.69 4.05 -1.35
C LYS A 97 21.28 2.84 -0.63
N ASN A 98 21.84 3.05 0.55
CA ASN A 98 22.43 1.97 1.37
C ASN A 98 21.39 0.93 1.78
N ILE A 99 20.19 1.36 2.21
CA ILE A 99 19.07 0.48 2.59
C ILE A 99 18.56 -0.29 1.37
N LEU A 100 18.33 0.41 0.26
CA LEU A 100 17.89 -0.19 -1.00
C LEU A 100 18.90 -1.22 -1.53
N SER A 101 20.19 -0.94 -1.40
CA SER A 101 21.26 -1.86 -1.82
C SER A 101 21.24 -3.18 -1.03
N GLU A 102 21.03 -3.13 0.28
CA GLU A 102 20.92 -4.33 1.11
C GLU A 102 19.62 -5.11 0.83
N ILE A 103 18.51 -4.41 0.60
CA ILE A 103 17.26 -5.03 0.16
C ILE A 103 17.46 -5.71 -1.20
N PHE A 104 18.07 -5.00 -2.17
CA PHE A 104 18.33 -5.55 -3.50
C PHE A 104 19.20 -6.81 -3.48
N LYS A 105 20.24 -6.85 -2.64
CA LYS A 105 21.07 -8.06 -2.47
C LYS A 105 20.25 -9.26 -1.99
N THR A 106 19.16 -9.03 -1.27
CA THR A 106 18.31 -10.10 -0.70
C THR A 106 17.22 -10.56 -1.65
N ILE A 107 16.52 -9.64 -2.31
CA ILE A 107 15.34 -9.96 -3.12
C ILE A 107 15.51 -9.72 -4.62
N GLY A 108 16.62 -9.08 -5.05
CA GLY A 108 16.93 -8.85 -6.47
C GLY A 108 15.99 -7.87 -7.17
N ASP A 109 15.76 -8.12 -8.44
CA ASP A 109 14.91 -7.32 -9.34
C ASP A 109 13.43 -7.74 -9.35
N GLY A 110 13.07 -8.79 -8.64
CA GLY A 110 11.72 -9.33 -8.56
C GLY A 110 11.43 -10.50 -9.48
N SER A 111 12.33 -10.84 -10.40
CA SER A 111 12.14 -11.92 -11.37
C SER A 111 11.90 -13.28 -10.70
N SER A 112 12.62 -13.58 -9.61
CA SER A 112 12.44 -14.80 -8.81
C SER A 112 11.07 -14.89 -8.11
N TYR A 113 10.38 -13.78 -7.95
CA TYR A 113 9.04 -13.68 -7.33
C TYR A 113 7.92 -13.52 -8.37
N ASN A 114 8.23 -13.40 -9.67
CA ASN A 114 7.29 -13.02 -10.73
C ASN A 114 6.57 -11.70 -10.44
N VAL A 115 7.31 -10.70 -9.95
CA VAL A 115 6.88 -9.33 -9.73
C VAL A 115 7.93 -8.37 -10.27
N ASN A 116 7.55 -7.12 -10.49
CA ASN A 116 8.45 -6.06 -10.93
C ASN A 116 8.81 -5.16 -9.74
N PHE A 117 10.07 -5.12 -9.32
CA PHE A 117 10.55 -4.20 -8.30
C PHE A 117 11.10 -2.93 -8.93
N ASN A 118 10.60 -1.79 -8.45
CA ASN A 118 11.07 -0.46 -8.81
C ASN A 118 11.72 0.18 -7.57
N TYR A 119 13.02 0.27 -7.57
CA TYR A 119 13.78 0.90 -6.49
C TYR A 119 13.86 2.40 -6.72
N VAL A 120 13.40 3.20 -5.75
CA VAL A 120 13.39 4.66 -5.83
C VAL A 120 14.21 5.24 -4.70
N GLU A 121 15.31 5.89 -5.06
CA GLU A 121 16.27 6.44 -4.11
C GLU A 121 15.82 7.79 -3.54
N GLU A 122 15.85 7.88 -2.22
CA GLU A 122 15.73 9.12 -1.47
C GLU A 122 17.11 9.79 -1.36
N LYS A 123 17.33 10.84 -2.14
CA LYS A 123 18.66 11.48 -2.30
C LYS A 123 19.03 12.49 -1.21
N ASP A 124 18.06 13.00 -0.46
CA ASP A 124 18.27 14.06 0.52
C ASP A 124 18.64 13.49 1.90
N GLU A 125 19.92 13.50 2.24
CA GLU A 125 20.44 12.96 3.50
C GLU A 125 20.25 13.89 4.71
N LYS A 126 20.12 15.22 4.48
CA LYS A 126 20.31 16.21 5.55
C LYS A 126 19.11 16.47 6.46
N LEU A 127 17.89 16.03 6.11
CA LEU A 127 16.66 16.45 6.81
C LEU A 127 15.62 15.33 7.02
N VAL A 128 15.98 14.07 6.81
CA VAL A 128 14.98 12.99 6.91
C VAL A 128 14.86 12.52 8.36
N THR A 129 13.69 12.74 8.93
CA THR A 129 13.28 12.20 10.22
C THR A 129 12.32 11.01 10.01
N LEU A 130 11.99 10.27 11.06
CA LEU A 130 10.91 9.28 11.00
C LEU A 130 9.53 9.90 10.70
N GLN A 131 9.44 11.23 10.78
CA GLN A 131 8.22 11.98 10.55
C GLN A 131 8.04 12.41 9.09
N ASP A 132 8.99 12.08 8.20
CA ASP A 132 8.99 12.49 6.79
C ASP A 132 8.38 11.44 5.85
N SER A 133 7.44 10.63 6.34
CA SER A 133 6.82 9.53 5.60
C SER A 133 6.15 9.97 4.29
N ALA A 134 5.48 11.12 4.29
CA ALA A 134 4.86 11.68 3.10
C ALA A 134 5.90 12.19 2.10
N ARG A 135 7.01 12.76 2.56
CA ARG A 135 8.10 13.20 1.71
C ARG A 135 8.70 12.02 0.93
N THR A 136 8.99 10.92 1.62
CA THR A 136 9.47 9.68 1.00
C THR A 136 8.45 9.16 -0.02
N LEU A 137 7.15 9.12 0.31
CA LEU A 137 6.11 8.67 -0.58
C LEU A 137 5.99 9.54 -1.85
N LYS A 138 6.15 10.85 -1.72
CA LYS A 138 6.06 11.83 -2.83
C LYS A 138 7.16 11.70 -3.89
N LEU A 139 8.22 10.93 -3.66
CA LEU A 139 9.19 10.57 -4.69
C LEU A 139 8.57 9.74 -5.82
N LEU A 140 7.37 9.20 -5.59
CA LEU A 140 6.58 8.46 -6.57
C LEU A 140 5.63 9.33 -7.40
N ARG A 141 5.65 10.66 -7.19
CA ARG A 141 4.88 11.62 -7.99
C ARG A 141 5.18 11.45 -9.48
N GLY A 142 4.13 11.43 -10.30
CA GLY A 142 4.23 11.18 -11.74
C GLY A 142 4.54 9.73 -12.15
N ARG A 143 4.95 8.87 -11.21
CA ARG A 143 5.23 7.44 -11.47
C ARG A 143 4.01 6.55 -11.25
N ILE A 144 3.21 6.85 -10.23
CA ILE A 144 1.97 6.12 -9.89
C ILE A 144 0.78 6.96 -10.37
N LYS A 145 -0.07 6.33 -11.21
CA LYS A 145 -1.25 6.98 -11.83
C LYS A 145 -2.56 6.26 -11.53
N SER A 146 -2.53 5.23 -10.71
CA SER A 146 -3.68 4.41 -10.31
C SER A 146 -3.63 4.16 -8.81
N PRO A 147 -4.73 3.72 -8.18
CA PRO A 147 -4.72 3.37 -6.76
C PRO A 147 -3.60 2.41 -6.40
N PHE A 148 -3.05 2.54 -5.21
CA PHE A 148 -1.95 1.71 -4.73
C PHE A 148 -2.11 1.39 -3.24
N ILE A 149 -1.55 0.25 -2.81
CA ILE A 149 -1.37 -0.05 -1.39
C ILE A 149 0.01 0.41 -0.95
N CYS A 150 0.10 0.97 0.25
CA CYS A 150 1.36 1.39 0.85
C CYS A 150 1.53 0.74 2.22
N SER A 151 2.75 0.29 2.52
CA SER A 151 3.14 -0.25 3.82
C SER A 151 4.55 0.18 4.20
N TYR A 152 4.82 0.31 5.51
CA TYR A 152 6.19 0.43 5.99
C TYR A 152 6.94 -0.90 5.88
N CYS A 153 8.26 -0.85 5.69
CA CYS A 153 9.11 -2.00 5.43
C CYS A 153 9.33 -2.94 6.63
N ASP A 154 8.84 -2.56 7.81
CA ASP A 154 9.00 -3.32 9.06
C ASP A 154 7.71 -3.97 9.56
N ILE A 155 6.73 -4.16 8.67
CA ILE A 155 5.41 -4.72 9.01
C ILE A 155 5.21 -6.06 8.33
N MET A 156 5.01 -7.11 9.10
CA MET A 156 4.45 -8.37 8.61
C MET A 156 2.94 -8.36 8.82
N PHE A 157 2.18 -8.82 7.84
CA PHE A 157 0.73 -8.87 7.92
C PHE A 157 0.16 -10.02 7.09
N ASP A 158 -1.04 -10.48 7.49
CA ASP A 158 -1.82 -11.50 6.78
C ASP A 158 -3.26 -11.00 6.68
N TYR A 159 -3.49 -10.06 5.79
CA TYR A 159 -4.80 -9.48 5.53
C TYR A 159 -5.32 -9.91 4.16
N ASN A 160 -6.64 -10.05 4.03
CA ASN A 160 -7.26 -10.25 2.72
C ASN A 160 -7.31 -8.92 1.96
N LEU A 161 -6.28 -8.68 1.15
CA LEU A 161 -6.13 -7.42 0.43
C LEU A 161 -7.19 -7.24 -0.67
N ASP A 162 -7.81 -8.30 -1.21
CA ASP A 162 -8.88 -8.17 -2.21
C ASP A 162 -10.13 -7.52 -1.62
N VAL A 163 -10.51 -7.93 -0.42
CA VAL A 163 -11.70 -7.36 0.26
C VAL A 163 -11.45 -5.88 0.57
N ILE A 164 -10.26 -5.55 1.07
CA ILE A 164 -9.88 -4.18 1.41
C ILE A 164 -9.81 -3.30 0.16
N TRP A 165 -9.20 -3.82 -0.91
CA TRP A 165 -9.10 -3.15 -2.21
C TRP A 165 -10.46 -2.83 -2.81
N ASN A 166 -11.38 -3.81 -2.77
CA ASN A 166 -12.74 -3.63 -3.26
C ASN A 166 -13.53 -2.62 -2.41
N SER A 167 -13.32 -2.63 -1.09
CA SER A 167 -13.91 -1.65 -0.18
C SER A 167 -13.42 -0.23 -0.50
N HIS A 168 -12.12 -0.03 -0.74
CA HIS A 168 -11.57 1.26 -1.13
C HIS A 168 -12.20 1.78 -2.42
N ASN A 169 -12.21 0.95 -3.47
CA ASN A 169 -12.76 1.32 -4.79
C ASN A 169 -14.27 1.65 -4.73
N SER A 170 -15.01 1.02 -3.81
CA SER A 170 -16.46 1.25 -3.67
C SER A 170 -16.79 2.55 -2.94
N ASN A 171 -15.93 3.00 -2.03
CA ASN A 171 -16.23 4.09 -1.10
C ASN A 171 -15.74 5.47 -1.59
N LYS A 172 -15.03 5.56 -2.70
CA LYS A 172 -14.51 6.82 -3.30
C LYS A 172 -13.77 7.74 -2.33
N ASN A 173 -13.12 7.18 -1.31
CA ASN A 173 -12.26 7.95 -0.40
C ASN A 173 -10.88 8.13 -1.01
N LEU A 174 -10.20 9.23 -0.66
CA LEU A 174 -8.82 9.44 -1.09
C LEU A 174 -7.88 8.40 -0.49
N VAL A 175 -8.08 8.08 0.80
CA VAL A 175 -7.29 7.10 1.53
C VAL A 175 -8.20 6.16 2.32
N THR A 176 -7.85 4.88 2.34
CA THR A 176 -8.41 3.87 3.25
C THR A 176 -7.30 3.31 4.12
N SER A 177 -7.27 3.70 5.38
CA SER A 177 -6.33 3.20 6.39
C SER A 177 -6.77 1.84 6.93
N LEU A 178 -5.85 0.90 7.04
CA LEU A 178 -6.10 -0.40 7.65
C LEU A 178 -5.99 -0.27 9.17
N LEU A 179 -7.01 -0.72 9.87
CA LEU A 179 -7.16 -0.55 11.31
C LEU A 179 -7.17 -1.89 12.03
N LYS A 180 -6.70 -1.90 13.27
CA LYS A 180 -6.82 -3.00 14.22
C LYS A 180 -7.05 -2.47 15.64
N THR A 181 -7.44 -3.34 16.57
CA THR A 181 -7.40 -3.02 18.00
C THR A 181 -6.01 -3.26 18.59
N ALA A 182 -5.59 -2.44 19.54
CA ALA A 182 -4.33 -2.58 20.25
C ALA A 182 -4.53 -2.42 21.76
N GLN A 183 -3.81 -3.24 22.55
CA GLN A 183 -3.81 -3.13 24.02
C GLN A 183 -3.06 -1.89 24.51
N THR A 184 -2.03 -1.45 23.75
CA THR A 184 -1.22 -0.27 24.06
C THR A 184 -1.31 0.76 22.94
N PRO A 185 -2.47 1.41 22.75
CA PRO A 185 -2.72 2.27 21.59
C PRO A 185 -1.84 3.54 21.57
N ARG A 186 -1.29 3.98 22.69
CA ARG A 186 -0.40 5.17 22.76
C ARG A 186 0.86 5.08 21.88
N ARG A 187 1.22 3.89 21.41
CA ARG A 187 2.40 3.67 20.54
C ARG A 187 2.06 3.80 19.05
N TRP A 188 0.79 4.09 18.72
CA TRP A 188 0.23 4.02 17.37
C TRP A 188 -0.49 5.29 16.99
N GLY A 189 -0.81 5.42 15.71
CA GLY A 189 -1.83 6.35 15.25
C GLY A 189 -3.21 5.89 15.72
N VAL A 190 -3.80 6.61 16.68
CA VAL A 190 -5.12 6.30 17.24
C VAL A 190 -6.20 6.98 16.44
N VAL A 191 -7.27 6.26 16.14
CA VAL A 191 -8.37 6.77 15.32
C VAL A 191 -9.70 6.75 16.06
N THR A 192 -10.56 7.72 15.69
CA THR A 192 -11.99 7.71 15.97
C THR A 192 -12.72 7.53 14.65
N VAL A 193 -13.71 6.66 14.62
CA VAL A 193 -14.46 6.33 13.40
C VAL A 193 -15.95 6.62 13.57
N ASN A 194 -16.59 7.00 12.47
CA ASN A 194 -18.05 7.05 12.33
C ASN A 194 -18.41 6.27 11.05
N GLY A 195 -19.00 5.09 11.23
CA GLY A 195 -19.15 4.13 10.14
C GLY A 195 -17.78 3.71 9.61
N ASN A 196 -17.54 3.89 8.32
CA ASN A 196 -16.25 3.63 7.67
C ASN A 196 -15.34 4.88 7.58
N LYS A 197 -15.79 6.05 8.05
CA LYS A 197 -15.00 7.28 8.03
C LYS A 197 -14.18 7.43 9.29
N ILE A 198 -12.91 7.77 9.16
CA ILE A 198 -12.08 8.24 10.26
C ILE A 198 -12.36 9.72 10.44
N THR A 199 -12.92 10.09 11.59
CA THR A 199 -13.25 11.48 11.96
C THR A 199 -12.14 12.15 12.75
N LYS A 200 -11.20 11.36 13.29
CA LYS A 200 -10.03 11.88 14.01
C LYS A 200 -8.87 10.90 13.90
N PHE A 201 -7.69 11.43 13.62
CA PHE A 201 -6.42 10.69 13.60
C PHE A 201 -5.39 11.42 14.48
N ILE A 202 -4.79 10.72 15.44
CA ILE A 202 -3.76 11.30 16.32
C ILE A 202 -2.61 10.30 16.44
N GLU A 203 -1.43 10.68 15.97
CA GLU A 203 -0.22 9.87 16.09
C GLU A 203 0.33 9.94 17.52
N LYS A 204 0.53 8.77 18.13
CA LYS A 204 1.14 8.56 19.47
C LYS A 204 0.60 9.53 20.55
N PRO A 205 -0.72 9.55 20.78
CA PRO A 205 -1.33 10.51 21.70
C PRO A 205 -0.92 10.28 23.16
N LYS A 206 -0.80 11.35 23.94
CA LYS A 206 -0.57 11.28 25.40
C LYS A 206 -1.78 10.70 26.13
N LYS A 207 -3.00 11.04 25.68
CA LYS A 207 -4.28 10.53 26.20
C LYS A 207 -4.99 9.74 25.11
N VAL A 208 -5.61 8.64 25.48
CA VAL A 208 -6.23 7.71 24.53
C VAL A 208 -7.69 7.53 24.88
N ASN A 209 -8.55 7.71 23.87
CA ASN A 209 -10.00 7.54 23.98
C ASN A 209 -10.51 6.36 23.11
N SER A 210 -9.62 5.68 22.42
CA SER A 210 -9.95 4.55 21.53
C SER A 210 -8.81 3.55 21.52
N ASN A 211 -9.15 2.26 21.42
CA ASN A 211 -8.17 1.18 21.20
C ASN A 211 -7.99 0.86 19.71
N LEU A 212 -8.71 1.56 18.83
CA LEU A 212 -8.59 1.37 17.39
C LEU A 212 -7.40 2.16 16.86
N VAL A 213 -6.50 1.46 16.16
CA VAL A 213 -5.24 2.04 15.72
C VAL A 213 -4.95 1.75 14.26
N TYR A 214 -4.21 2.65 13.62
CA TYR A 214 -3.65 2.50 12.30
C TYR A 214 -2.53 1.45 12.29
N THR A 215 -2.55 0.56 11.30
CA THR A 215 -1.61 -0.57 11.22
C THR A 215 -0.31 -0.24 10.50
N GLY A 216 -0.13 0.95 9.97
CA GLY A 216 0.99 1.30 9.09
C GLY A 216 0.78 0.87 7.63
N ILE A 217 -0.46 0.50 7.27
CA ILE A 217 -0.83 0.07 5.91
C ILE A 217 -2.07 0.85 5.46
N PHE A 218 -2.07 1.32 4.23
CA PHE A 218 -3.21 2.04 3.65
C PHE A 218 -3.30 1.81 2.14
N ILE A 219 -4.49 2.00 1.58
CA ILE A 219 -4.72 2.11 0.14
C ILE A 219 -5.04 3.56 -0.16
N SER A 220 -4.52 4.08 -1.26
CA SER A 220 -4.70 5.48 -1.64
C SER A 220 -4.86 5.67 -3.13
N GLU A 221 -5.62 6.69 -3.49
CA GLU A 221 -5.58 7.31 -4.80
C GLU A 221 -4.25 8.08 -5.00
N PRO A 222 -3.78 8.25 -6.25
CA PRO A 222 -2.54 8.97 -6.55
C PRO A 222 -2.50 10.42 -6.04
N ASP A 223 -3.66 11.04 -5.85
CA ASP A 223 -3.79 12.42 -5.40
C ASP A 223 -3.14 12.70 -4.03
N ILE A 224 -2.93 11.68 -3.21
CA ILE A 224 -2.16 11.81 -1.95
C ILE A 224 -0.74 12.32 -2.19
N LEU A 225 -0.15 11.99 -3.37
CA LEU A 225 1.19 12.39 -3.74
C LEU A 225 1.31 13.90 -3.95
N GLU A 226 0.19 14.57 -4.24
CA GLU A 226 0.12 16.02 -4.48
C GLU A 226 -0.24 16.82 -3.21
N MET A 227 -0.64 16.15 -2.12
CA MET A 227 -1.05 16.83 -0.89
C MET A 227 0.13 17.56 -0.22
N PRO A 228 -0.07 18.77 0.33
CA PRO A 228 0.95 19.44 1.13
C PRO A 228 1.22 18.67 2.44
N GLY A 229 2.44 18.81 2.97
CA GLY A 229 2.89 18.18 4.22
C GLY A 229 4.02 17.19 4.01
N ASN A 230 4.79 16.90 5.05
CA ASN A 230 5.94 15.99 5.04
C ASN A 230 5.64 14.66 5.74
N SER A 231 4.67 14.64 6.64
CA SER A 231 4.27 13.46 7.40
C SER A 231 2.87 12.98 7.03
N LEU A 232 2.73 11.68 6.80
CA LEU A 232 1.42 11.06 6.63
C LEU A 232 0.63 11.13 7.95
N GLU A 233 1.25 10.77 9.07
CA GLU A 233 0.60 10.59 10.35
C GLU A 233 0.37 11.89 11.14
N TYR A 234 1.28 12.85 11.01
CA TYR A 234 1.19 14.10 11.76
C TYR A 234 0.50 15.22 10.99
N GLU A 235 0.45 15.16 9.66
CA GLU A 235 -0.07 16.24 8.84
C GLU A 235 -1.18 15.78 7.88
N ILE A 236 -0.94 14.79 7.03
CA ILE A 236 -1.86 14.42 5.93
C ILE A 236 -3.08 13.68 6.46
N PHE A 237 -2.90 12.62 7.26
CA PHE A 237 -4.04 11.84 7.76
C PHE A 237 -4.94 12.62 8.71
N PRO A 238 -4.41 13.44 9.67
CA PRO A 238 -5.26 14.32 10.46
C PRO A 238 -6.12 15.25 9.61
N LYS A 239 -5.51 15.91 8.60
CA LYS A 239 -6.22 16.80 7.69
C LYS A 239 -7.28 16.07 6.86
N LEU A 240 -6.96 14.89 6.31
CA LEU A 240 -7.92 14.06 5.57
C LEU A 240 -9.09 13.58 6.45
N ALA A 241 -8.83 13.33 7.74
CA ALA A 241 -9.88 12.97 8.69
C ALA A 241 -10.85 14.14 8.92
N GLU A 242 -10.34 15.36 9.07
CA GLU A 242 -11.14 16.58 9.18
C GLU A 242 -11.95 16.88 7.91
N GLU A 243 -11.38 16.58 6.73
CA GLU A 243 -12.04 16.74 5.43
C GLU A 243 -12.97 15.55 5.04
N GLU A 244 -13.15 14.56 5.93
CA GLU A 244 -13.93 13.33 5.69
C GLU A 244 -13.45 12.50 4.46
N LYS A 245 -12.19 12.63 4.05
CA LYS A 245 -11.56 11.93 2.92
C LYS A 245 -10.75 10.71 3.35
N LEU A 246 -10.64 10.45 4.66
CA LEU A 246 -9.95 9.31 5.24
C LEU A 246 -10.95 8.24 5.69
N ALA A 247 -10.91 7.08 5.06
CA ALA A 247 -11.68 5.94 5.51
C ALA A 247 -10.85 5.00 6.39
N GLY A 248 -11.53 4.22 7.22
CA GLY A 248 -10.96 3.14 8.00
C GLY A 248 -11.53 1.79 7.60
N TYR A 249 -10.68 0.79 7.47
CA TYR A 249 -11.08 -0.60 7.30
C TYR A 249 -10.54 -1.43 8.47
N ILE A 250 -11.44 -1.97 9.29
CA ILE A 250 -11.04 -2.82 10.43
C ILE A 250 -10.71 -4.20 9.89
N CYS A 251 -9.44 -4.58 10.00
CA CYS A 251 -8.92 -5.83 9.47
C CYS A 251 -9.17 -7.01 10.43
N SER A 252 -9.67 -8.11 9.86
CA SER A 252 -9.58 -9.43 10.48
C SER A 252 -8.26 -10.06 10.01
N GLY A 253 -7.42 -10.52 10.92
CA GLY A 253 -6.11 -11.06 10.63
C GLY A 253 -5.03 -10.42 11.51
N ASN A 254 -3.79 -10.80 11.29
CA ASN A 254 -2.67 -10.40 12.13
C ASN A 254 -1.74 -9.43 11.40
N SER A 255 -1.26 -8.44 12.13
CA SER A 255 -0.08 -7.67 11.74
C SER A 255 0.87 -7.51 12.91
N LYS A 256 2.16 -7.57 12.60
CA LYS A 256 3.23 -7.43 13.58
C LYS A 256 4.26 -6.43 13.04
N HIS A 257 4.50 -5.37 13.82
CA HIS A 257 5.65 -4.49 13.60
C HIS A 257 6.90 -5.11 14.22
N ILE A 258 8.00 -5.00 13.52
CA ILE A 258 9.30 -5.44 14.01
C ILE A 258 9.90 -4.32 14.84
N HIS A 259 9.84 -4.47 16.15
CA HIS A 259 10.44 -3.57 17.13
C HIS A 259 11.55 -4.28 17.89
N GLU A 260 12.45 -3.52 18.53
CA GLU A 260 13.33 -4.08 19.53
C GLU A 260 12.49 -4.83 20.60
N LYS A 261 12.96 -6.01 20.98
CA LYS A 261 12.40 -6.68 22.15
C LYS A 261 12.62 -5.76 23.36
N ASN A 262 11.55 -5.33 24.01
CA ASN A 262 11.63 -4.81 25.37
C ASN A 262 12.07 -5.93 26.29
#